data_5b9bc7b8bd74007c9250366e51fd1839
#
_entry.id   5b9bc7b8bd74007c9250366e51fd1839
#
_cell.length_a   1.000
_cell.length_b   1.000
_cell.length_c   1.000
_cell.angle_alpha   90.00
_cell.angle_beta   90.00
_cell.angle_gamma   90.00
#
_symmetry.space_group_name_H-M   'P 1'
#
loop_
_entity.id
_entity.type
_entity.pdbx_description
1 polymer ?
#
loop_
_entity_poly.entity_id
_entity_poly.type
_entity_poly.pdbx_seq_one_letter_code
_entity_poly.pdbx_strand_id
1 'polypeptide(L)'
;MDQRLKNGRGETEAHSRLKRLALLWAQRQGYAACALEVTLPRCRYRADLAAYRANGKWPSVTAVFECKQAPVDLRRDNGCASTAMRRLEKVHQRREILERNLRIHYPALRIQDSLFAEFDSHNFEAIDHRGYKQVLRQTRALHNRLYDCTKFETLIRYRCANLFFLVLPAELFRAPEIPIGWGALIESNDDLVLERKPIWHETDPENQTRFLERIARAGTRTLNRSLNIGFENVTSPGRH
;
A
#
# COMPACT_ATOMS: atom_id res chain seq x y z
N MET A 1 32.62 -12.89 -9.51
CA MET A 1 32.70 -12.69 -8.03
C MET A 1 31.30 -12.36 -7.54
N ASP A 2 30.61 -13.40 -7.10
CA ASP A 2 29.18 -13.39 -6.80
C ASP A 2 28.98 -12.93 -5.34
N GLN A 3 28.68 -11.65 -5.14
CA GLN A 3 28.34 -11.14 -3.82
C GLN A 3 26.87 -11.48 -3.53
N ARG A 4 26.62 -12.67 -3.02
CA ARG A 4 25.35 -13.00 -2.33
C ARG A 4 25.20 -12.07 -1.14
N LEU A 5 24.36 -11.03 -1.32
CA LEU A 5 23.83 -10.23 -0.20
C LEU A 5 23.19 -11.22 0.79
N LYS A 6 23.75 -11.32 1.99
CA LYS A 6 23.20 -12.13 3.09
C LYS A 6 21.81 -11.58 3.41
N ASN A 7 20.77 -12.22 2.87
CA ASN A 7 19.40 -11.96 3.25
C ASN A 7 19.24 -12.19 4.76
N GLY A 8 18.65 -11.22 5.46
CA GLY A 8 18.33 -11.34 6.87
C GLY A 8 17.48 -12.58 7.13
N ARG A 9 17.71 -13.26 8.24
CA ARG A 9 17.01 -14.49 8.64
C ARG A 9 15.49 -14.29 8.49
N GLY A 10 14.87 -14.98 7.52
CA GLY A 10 13.42 -15.14 7.38
C GLY A 10 12.74 -14.57 6.13
N GLU A 11 13.45 -13.84 5.25
CA GLU A 11 12.86 -13.34 4.01
C GLU A 11 13.10 -14.32 2.85
N THR A 12 12.02 -14.71 2.14
CA THR A 12 12.11 -15.58 0.97
C THR A 12 12.55 -14.81 -0.26
N GLU A 13 13.13 -15.50 -1.24
CA GLU A 13 13.53 -14.91 -2.51
C GLU A 13 12.34 -14.30 -3.26
N ALA A 14 11.17 -14.98 -3.23
CA ALA A 14 9.95 -14.48 -3.85
C ALA A 14 9.48 -13.16 -3.21
N HIS A 15 9.55 -13.03 -1.89
CA HIS A 15 9.18 -11.77 -1.21
C HIS A 15 10.14 -10.62 -1.56
N SER A 16 11.45 -10.89 -1.57
CA SER A 16 12.47 -9.93 -1.98
C SER A 16 12.29 -9.47 -3.43
N ARG A 17 11.89 -10.40 -4.32
CA ARG A 17 11.58 -10.10 -5.72
C ARG A 17 10.39 -9.15 -5.84
N LEU A 18 9.28 -9.42 -5.15
CA LEU A 18 8.10 -8.55 -5.14
C LEU A 18 8.44 -7.14 -4.64
N LYS A 19 9.25 -7.01 -3.58
CA LYS A 19 9.72 -5.70 -3.08
C LYS A 19 10.53 -4.95 -4.13
N ARG A 20 11.42 -5.66 -4.85
CA ARG A 20 12.21 -5.06 -5.93
C ARG A 20 11.32 -4.56 -7.07
N LEU A 21 10.35 -5.35 -7.50
CA LEU A 21 9.39 -4.95 -8.52
C LEU A 21 8.56 -3.76 -8.07
N ALA A 22 8.08 -3.74 -6.81
CA ALA A 22 7.36 -2.62 -6.23
C ALA A 22 8.19 -1.32 -6.22
N LEU A 23 9.48 -1.41 -5.90
CA LEU A 23 10.41 -0.28 -5.93
C LEU A 23 10.58 0.26 -7.34
N LEU A 24 10.84 -0.60 -8.32
CA LEU A 24 10.98 -0.20 -9.73
C LEU A 24 9.70 0.44 -10.26
N TRP A 25 8.55 -0.16 -9.95
CA TRP A 25 7.25 0.37 -10.33
C TRP A 25 7.04 1.77 -9.72
N ALA A 26 7.27 1.95 -8.40
CA ALA A 26 7.12 3.24 -7.74
C ALA A 26 8.02 4.33 -8.36
N GLN A 27 9.26 4.02 -8.66
CA GLN A 27 10.17 4.95 -9.32
C GLN A 27 9.70 5.36 -10.71
N ARG A 28 9.18 4.42 -11.52
CA ARG A 28 8.58 4.72 -12.83
C ARG A 28 7.34 5.61 -12.70
N GLN A 29 6.60 5.53 -11.56
CA GLN A 29 5.48 6.41 -11.27
C GLN A 29 5.91 7.78 -10.71
N GLY A 30 7.21 8.09 -10.74
CA GLY A 30 7.75 9.37 -10.32
C GLY A 30 7.91 9.55 -8.80
N TYR A 31 7.84 8.47 -8.02
CA TYR A 31 8.18 8.54 -6.60
C TYR A 31 9.70 8.66 -6.44
N ALA A 32 10.18 9.88 -6.18
CA ALA A 32 11.61 10.18 -6.10
C ALA A 32 12.28 9.66 -4.83
N ALA A 33 11.56 9.59 -3.72
CA ALA A 33 12.07 9.06 -2.47
C ALA A 33 11.36 7.74 -2.12
N CYS A 34 12.11 6.66 -2.11
CA CYS A 34 11.62 5.31 -1.82
C CYS A 34 12.58 4.61 -0.85
N ALA A 35 12.03 3.81 0.07
CA ALA A 35 12.84 2.93 0.91
C ALA A 35 12.07 1.67 1.31
N LEU A 36 12.81 0.57 1.47
CA LEU A 36 12.28 -0.69 1.98
C LEU A 36 12.24 -0.70 3.50
N GLU A 37 11.34 -1.52 4.06
CA GLU A 37 11.28 -1.80 5.50
C GLU A 37 11.12 -0.53 6.35
N VAL A 38 10.19 0.35 5.97
CA VAL A 38 9.97 1.64 6.61
C VAL A 38 8.95 1.53 7.73
N THR A 39 9.33 1.90 8.94
CA THR A 39 8.39 2.08 10.06
C THR A 39 7.53 3.30 9.80
N LEU A 40 6.22 3.11 9.70
CA LEU A 40 5.28 4.16 9.35
C LEU A 40 5.05 5.15 10.50
N PRO A 41 4.75 6.43 10.22
CA PRO A 41 4.36 7.37 11.26
C PRO A 41 3.01 6.97 11.88
N ARG A 42 2.77 7.41 13.13
CA ARG A 42 1.51 7.19 13.88
C ARG A 42 1.13 5.73 14.16
N CYS A 43 1.92 4.75 13.73
CA CYS A 43 1.64 3.34 14.01
C CYS A 43 2.93 2.53 14.22
N ARG A 44 2.77 1.30 14.71
CA ARG A 44 3.90 0.38 14.93
C ARG A 44 4.21 -0.50 13.70
N TYR A 45 3.46 -0.30 12.63
CA TYR A 45 3.61 -1.14 11.45
C TYR A 45 4.80 -0.70 10.60
N ARG A 46 5.42 -1.68 9.98
CA ARG A 46 6.50 -1.52 9.01
C ARG A 46 5.97 -1.89 7.64
N ALA A 47 6.12 -0.98 6.69
CA ALA A 47 5.80 -1.21 5.29
C ALA A 47 6.95 -1.93 4.59
N ASP A 48 6.64 -2.84 3.67
CA ASP A 48 7.66 -3.48 2.83
C ASP A 48 8.35 -2.46 1.93
N LEU A 49 7.59 -1.51 1.38
CA LEU A 49 8.09 -0.33 0.68
C LEU A 49 7.24 0.89 1.05
N ALA A 50 7.89 2.01 1.28
CA ALA A 50 7.27 3.33 1.39
C ALA A 50 7.87 4.26 0.34
N ALA A 51 7.01 5.08 -0.29
CA ALA A 51 7.38 5.95 -1.38
C ALA A 51 6.75 7.35 -1.23
N TYR A 52 7.50 8.37 -1.62
CA TYR A 52 7.11 9.77 -1.56
C TYR A 52 7.39 10.45 -2.89
N ARG A 53 6.43 11.23 -3.37
CA ARG A 53 6.54 12.07 -4.55
C ARG A 53 6.18 13.52 -4.19
N ALA A 54 7.13 14.43 -4.38
CA ALA A 54 6.83 15.86 -4.37
C ALA A 54 6.06 16.22 -5.63
N ASN A 55 5.05 17.06 -5.50
CA ASN A 55 4.14 17.38 -6.61
C ASN A 55 4.15 18.88 -6.98
N GLY A 56 5.30 19.51 -6.88
CA GLY A 56 5.48 20.92 -7.25
C GLY A 56 4.51 21.86 -6.53
N LYS A 57 3.54 22.42 -7.26
CA LYS A 57 2.50 23.30 -6.72
C LYS A 57 1.38 22.58 -5.98
N TRP A 58 1.33 21.25 -6.03
CA TRP A 58 0.27 20.41 -5.48
C TRP A 58 0.71 19.67 -4.21
N PRO A 59 -0.22 19.18 -3.38
CA PRO A 59 0.15 18.39 -2.22
C PRO A 59 1.01 17.18 -2.59
N SER A 60 2.02 16.91 -1.79
CA SER A 60 2.86 15.72 -1.95
C SER A 60 2.04 14.44 -1.84
N VAL A 61 2.50 13.37 -2.49
CA VAL A 61 1.85 12.07 -2.47
C VAL A 61 2.72 11.06 -1.74
N THR A 62 2.14 10.38 -0.77
CA THR A 62 2.76 9.28 -0.03
C THR A 62 2.08 7.96 -0.37
N ALA A 63 2.86 6.90 -0.56
CA ALA A 63 2.35 5.58 -0.88
C ALA A 63 3.01 4.49 -0.04
N VAL A 64 2.22 3.50 0.37
CA VAL A 64 2.64 2.31 1.10
C VAL A 64 2.38 1.08 0.23
N PHE A 65 3.35 0.17 0.19
CA PHE A 65 3.25 -1.10 -0.53
C PHE A 65 3.50 -2.25 0.44
N GLU A 66 2.62 -3.24 0.41
CA GLU A 66 2.70 -4.49 1.17
C GLU A 66 2.77 -5.66 0.19
N CYS A 67 3.82 -6.44 0.28
CA CYS A 67 4.05 -7.60 -0.57
C CYS A 67 3.54 -8.87 0.11
N LYS A 68 2.78 -9.70 -0.60
CA LYS A 68 2.25 -10.97 -0.10
C LYS A 68 2.54 -12.06 -1.12
N GLN A 69 3.17 -13.16 -0.66
CA GLN A 69 3.65 -14.25 -1.53
C GLN A 69 2.88 -15.55 -1.35
N ALA A 70 2.05 -15.67 -0.32
CA ALA A 70 1.33 -16.91 -0.02
C ALA A 70 -0.13 -16.64 0.40
N PRO A 71 -1.07 -17.58 0.06
CA PRO A 71 -2.47 -17.46 0.47
C PRO A 71 -2.66 -17.43 2.00
N VAL A 72 -1.80 -18.11 2.75
CA VAL A 72 -1.81 -18.16 4.22
C VAL A 72 -1.59 -16.77 4.82
N ASP A 73 -0.82 -15.93 4.14
CA ASP A 73 -0.58 -14.53 4.56
C ASP A 73 -1.83 -13.65 4.44
N LEU A 74 -2.84 -14.11 3.69
CA LEU A 74 -4.08 -13.40 3.42
C LEU A 74 -5.31 -14.00 4.10
N ARG A 75 -5.31 -15.31 4.39
CA ARG A 75 -6.51 -16.05 4.81
C ARG A 75 -6.40 -16.59 6.23
N ARG A 76 -7.48 -16.45 7.01
CA ARG A 76 -7.68 -17.24 8.23
C ARG A 76 -8.26 -18.60 7.89
N ASP A 77 -7.74 -19.67 8.50
CA ASP A 77 -8.33 -21.02 8.45
C ASP A 77 -9.72 -20.99 9.11
N ASN A 78 -10.79 -20.93 8.29
CA ASN A 78 -12.16 -21.00 8.77
C ASN A 78 -13.00 -21.91 7.88
N GLY A 79 -13.56 -22.98 8.46
CA GLY A 79 -14.47 -23.91 7.79
C GLY A 79 -15.77 -23.31 7.23
N CYS A 80 -16.05 -22.02 7.46
CA CYS A 80 -17.17 -21.27 6.88
C CYS A 80 -16.76 -20.37 5.70
N ALA A 81 -15.57 -20.54 5.15
CA ALA A 81 -14.98 -19.63 4.15
C ALA A 81 -15.81 -19.56 2.84
N SER A 82 -16.40 -20.67 2.37
CA SER A 82 -17.05 -20.72 1.06
C SER A 82 -18.32 -19.84 0.97
N THR A 83 -19.15 -19.84 2.00
CA THR A 83 -20.39 -19.03 2.04
C THR A 83 -20.06 -17.54 2.22
N ALA A 84 -19.10 -17.22 3.10
CA ALA A 84 -18.64 -15.85 3.30
C ALA A 84 -17.96 -15.31 2.03
N MET A 85 -17.22 -16.14 1.31
CA MET A 85 -16.56 -15.79 0.04
C MET A 85 -17.56 -15.46 -1.06
N ARG A 86 -18.59 -16.31 -1.28
CA ARG A 86 -19.67 -16.02 -2.24
C ARG A 86 -20.41 -14.73 -1.89
N ARG A 87 -20.59 -14.45 -0.60
CA ARG A 87 -21.20 -13.19 -0.16
C ARG A 87 -20.28 -11.99 -0.42
N LEU A 88 -18.98 -12.15 -0.21
CA LEU A 88 -17.98 -11.12 -0.50
C LEU A 88 -17.96 -10.77 -2.00
N GLU A 89 -18.02 -11.76 -2.89
CA GLU A 89 -18.11 -11.56 -4.34
C GLU A 89 -19.33 -10.73 -4.73
N LYS A 90 -20.52 -11.07 -4.20
CA LYS A 90 -21.76 -10.31 -4.47
C LYS A 90 -21.68 -8.86 -3.98
N VAL A 91 -21.13 -8.65 -2.80
CA VAL A 91 -20.95 -7.31 -2.22
C VAL A 91 -19.91 -6.53 -3.03
N HIS A 92 -18.86 -7.19 -3.51
CA HIS A 92 -17.85 -6.61 -4.37
C HIS A 92 -18.42 -6.12 -5.70
N GLN A 93 -19.18 -6.97 -6.42
CA GLN A 93 -19.86 -6.59 -7.65
C GLN A 93 -20.77 -5.36 -7.46
N ARG A 94 -21.56 -5.35 -6.37
CA ARG A 94 -22.40 -4.21 -6.02
C ARG A 94 -21.57 -2.93 -5.78
N ARG A 95 -20.42 -3.06 -5.14
CA ARG A 95 -19.52 -1.93 -4.91
C ARG A 95 -18.98 -1.37 -6.21
N GLU A 96 -18.53 -2.22 -7.14
CA GLU A 96 -18.00 -1.79 -8.44
C GLU A 96 -19.04 -1.02 -9.26
N ILE A 97 -20.29 -1.49 -9.27
CA ILE A 97 -21.40 -0.79 -9.95
C ILE A 97 -21.61 0.59 -9.31
N LEU A 98 -21.64 0.67 -7.98
CA LEU A 98 -21.79 1.95 -7.28
C LEU A 98 -20.62 2.89 -7.55
N GLU A 99 -19.38 2.43 -7.47
CA GLU A 99 -18.18 3.23 -7.74
C GLU A 99 -18.17 3.75 -9.19
N ARG A 100 -18.58 2.92 -10.16
CA ARG A 100 -18.72 3.34 -11.56
C ARG A 100 -19.74 4.47 -11.70
N ASN A 101 -20.91 4.34 -11.10
CA ASN A 101 -21.95 5.37 -11.14
C ASN A 101 -21.51 6.64 -10.40
N LEU A 102 -20.87 6.52 -9.23
CA LEU A 102 -20.39 7.66 -8.48
C LEU A 102 -19.32 8.46 -9.24
N ARG A 103 -18.45 7.80 -10.01
CA ARG A 103 -17.47 8.48 -10.87
C ARG A 103 -18.13 9.33 -11.94
N ILE A 104 -19.26 8.88 -12.48
CA ILE A 104 -20.02 9.63 -13.49
C ILE A 104 -20.74 10.83 -12.86
N HIS A 105 -21.38 10.63 -11.70
CA HIS A 105 -22.17 11.68 -11.04
C HIS A 105 -21.34 12.71 -10.26
N TYR A 106 -20.12 12.33 -9.84
CA TYR A 106 -19.24 13.18 -9.03
C TYR A 106 -17.82 13.27 -9.65
N PRO A 107 -17.68 13.81 -10.86
CA PRO A 107 -16.37 13.91 -11.52
C PRO A 107 -15.39 14.78 -10.76
N ALA A 108 -15.86 15.76 -9.96
CA ALA A 108 -15.04 16.62 -9.12
C ALA A 108 -14.28 15.87 -7.99
N LEU A 109 -14.64 14.63 -7.69
CA LEU A 109 -13.93 13.80 -6.72
C LEU A 109 -12.68 13.12 -7.30
N ARG A 110 -12.47 13.27 -8.60
CA ARG A 110 -11.24 12.85 -9.26
C ARG A 110 -10.11 13.74 -8.78
N ILE A 111 -9.08 13.13 -8.22
CA ILE A 111 -7.85 13.82 -7.86
C ILE A 111 -7.06 13.98 -9.14
N GLN A 112 -7.15 15.17 -9.71
CA GLN A 112 -6.53 15.53 -11.00
C GLN A 112 -5.04 15.77 -10.82
N ASP A 113 -4.24 14.72 -10.59
CA ASP A 113 -2.83 15.01 -10.39
C ASP A 113 -1.87 13.93 -10.86
N SER A 114 -2.35 13.01 -11.62
CA SER A 114 -1.51 12.04 -12.26
C SER A 114 -1.24 12.49 -13.69
N LEU A 115 0.01 12.65 -14.06
CA LEU A 115 0.46 12.69 -15.46
C LEU A 115 0.00 11.46 -16.24
N PHE A 116 -0.53 10.45 -15.53
CA PHE A 116 -1.01 9.18 -16.04
C PHE A 116 -2.47 8.98 -15.62
N ALA A 117 -3.40 9.00 -16.58
CA ALA A 117 -4.84 8.82 -16.35
C ALA A 117 -5.20 7.50 -15.66
N GLU A 118 -4.36 6.48 -15.77
CA GLU A 118 -4.49 5.19 -15.11
C GLU A 118 -4.34 5.26 -13.58
N PHE A 119 -3.70 6.29 -13.04
CA PHE A 119 -3.51 6.51 -11.60
C PHE A 119 -4.51 7.50 -10.98
N ASP A 120 -5.50 7.94 -11.75
CA ASP A 120 -6.55 8.79 -11.21
C ASP A 120 -7.32 8.04 -10.12
N SER A 121 -7.11 8.42 -8.90
CA SER A 121 -7.92 7.95 -7.77
C SER A 121 -9.07 8.91 -7.51
N HIS A 122 -10.15 8.38 -6.91
CA HIS A 122 -11.31 9.18 -6.53
C HIS A 122 -11.42 9.24 -5.02
N ASN A 123 -11.67 10.42 -4.47
CA ASN A 123 -11.93 10.60 -3.05
C ASN A 123 -13.40 10.23 -2.72
N PHE A 124 -13.69 8.94 -2.65
CA PHE A 124 -15.02 8.45 -2.28
C PHE A 124 -15.37 8.69 -0.80
N GLU A 125 -14.40 9.05 0.07
CA GLU A 125 -14.66 9.41 1.46
C GLU A 125 -15.40 10.74 1.58
N ALA A 126 -15.26 11.62 0.59
CA ALA A 126 -15.95 12.91 0.55
C ALA A 126 -17.44 12.80 0.22
N ILE A 127 -17.92 11.62 -0.20
CA ILE A 127 -19.33 11.45 -0.59
C ILE A 127 -20.15 10.92 0.59
N ASP A 128 -21.21 11.64 0.95
CA ASP A 128 -22.23 11.13 1.86
C ASP A 128 -23.30 10.31 1.13
N HIS A 129 -22.90 9.13 0.60
CA HIS A 129 -23.81 8.22 -0.09
C HIS A 129 -24.19 7.02 0.78
N ARG A 130 -25.43 6.98 1.27
CA ARG A 130 -25.92 5.96 2.23
C ARG A 130 -25.70 4.53 1.75
N GLY A 131 -26.02 4.23 0.47
CA GLY A 131 -25.86 2.91 -0.12
C GLY A 131 -24.38 2.48 -0.23
N TYR A 132 -23.49 3.42 -0.58
CA TYR A 132 -22.06 3.16 -0.64
C TYR A 132 -21.47 2.88 0.75
N LYS A 133 -21.82 3.69 1.75
CA LYS A 133 -21.42 3.45 3.17
C LYS A 133 -21.88 2.08 3.68
N GLN A 134 -23.08 1.64 3.29
CA GLN A 134 -23.59 0.32 3.68
C GLN A 134 -22.78 -0.81 3.03
N VAL A 135 -22.46 -0.71 1.73
CA VAL A 135 -21.63 -1.69 1.03
C VAL A 135 -20.23 -1.77 1.64
N LEU A 136 -19.60 -0.62 1.95
CA LEU A 136 -18.30 -0.60 2.62
C LEU A 136 -18.34 -1.30 3.99
N ARG A 137 -19.38 -1.06 4.80
CA ARG A 137 -19.54 -1.76 6.10
C ARG A 137 -19.68 -3.27 5.94
N GLN A 138 -20.48 -3.72 4.97
CA GLN A 138 -20.64 -5.16 4.67
C GLN A 138 -19.34 -5.80 4.22
N THR A 139 -18.58 -5.13 3.35
CA THR A 139 -17.28 -5.63 2.88
C THR A 139 -16.28 -5.73 4.04
N ARG A 140 -16.17 -4.70 4.89
CA ARG A 140 -15.30 -4.73 6.09
C ARG A 140 -15.64 -5.88 7.02
N ALA A 141 -16.92 -6.09 7.32
CA ALA A 141 -17.35 -7.19 8.18
C ALA A 141 -16.99 -8.57 7.60
N LEU A 142 -17.11 -8.75 6.28
CA LEU A 142 -16.75 -9.99 5.60
C LEU A 142 -15.21 -10.16 5.53
N HIS A 143 -14.46 -9.10 5.26
CA HIS A 143 -12.99 -9.15 5.30
C HIS A 143 -12.47 -9.51 6.70
N ASN A 144 -13.00 -8.88 7.75
CA ASN A 144 -12.60 -9.21 9.13
C ASN A 144 -12.94 -10.65 9.53
N ARG A 145 -13.98 -11.21 8.93
CA ARG A 145 -14.35 -12.61 9.16
C ARG A 145 -13.46 -13.60 8.41
N LEU A 146 -13.03 -13.24 7.20
CA LEU A 146 -12.26 -14.12 6.30
C LEU A 146 -10.76 -13.98 6.48
N TYR A 147 -10.29 -12.77 6.79
CA TYR A 147 -8.87 -12.40 6.81
C TYR A 147 -8.52 -11.67 8.10
N ASP A 148 -7.27 -11.74 8.50
CA ASP A 148 -6.76 -10.87 9.57
C ASP A 148 -6.42 -9.47 9.00
N CYS A 149 -7.47 -8.71 8.66
CA CYS A 149 -7.33 -7.39 8.04
C CYS A 149 -6.98 -6.27 9.03
N THR A 150 -6.66 -6.58 10.29
CA THR A 150 -6.41 -5.56 11.32
C THR A 150 -5.28 -4.60 10.94
N LYS A 151 -4.20 -5.10 10.31
CA LYS A 151 -3.10 -4.25 9.82
C LYS A 151 -3.59 -3.27 8.74
N PHE A 152 -4.25 -3.79 7.70
CA PHE A 152 -4.68 -3.00 6.54
C PHE A 152 -5.70 -1.92 6.90
N GLU A 153 -6.71 -2.26 7.72
CA GLU A 153 -7.70 -1.29 8.21
C GLU A 153 -7.07 -0.25 9.14
N THR A 154 -6.12 -0.68 9.98
CA THR A 154 -5.42 0.20 10.90
C THR A 154 -4.60 1.25 10.15
N LEU A 155 -3.88 0.86 9.09
CA LEU A 155 -3.08 1.78 8.27
C LEU A 155 -3.94 2.86 7.63
N ILE A 156 -5.11 2.49 7.07
CA ILE A 156 -6.07 3.44 6.51
C ILE A 156 -6.64 4.34 7.62
N ARG A 157 -7.07 3.77 8.75
CA ARG A 157 -7.67 4.54 9.86
C ARG A 157 -6.71 5.58 10.43
N TYR A 158 -5.42 5.27 10.53
CA TYR A 158 -4.41 6.22 10.99
C TYR A 158 -3.95 7.21 9.90
N ARG A 159 -4.46 7.07 8.67
CA ARG A 159 -4.09 7.93 7.53
C ARG A 159 -2.57 8.07 7.39
N CYS A 160 -1.88 6.94 7.50
CA CYS A 160 -0.41 6.91 7.46
C CYS A 160 0.15 7.36 6.11
N ALA A 161 -0.61 7.21 5.03
CA ALA A 161 -0.24 7.59 3.67
C ALA A 161 -1.49 7.93 2.84
N ASN A 162 -1.29 8.56 1.68
CA ASN A 162 -2.38 8.87 0.75
C ASN A 162 -2.85 7.63 -0.03
N LEU A 163 -1.93 6.73 -0.39
CA LEU A 163 -2.21 5.56 -1.23
C LEU A 163 -1.65 4.30 -0.59
N PHE A 164 -2.38 3.20 -0.74
CA PHE A 164 -1.98 1.88 -0.24
C PHE A 164 -2.08 0.85 -1.37
N PHE A 165 -1.04 0.08 -1.57
CA PHE A 165 -0.96 -0.96 -2.61
C PHE A 165 -0.62 -2.31 -2.00
N LEU A 166 -1.36 -3.33 -2.44
CA LEU A 166 -1.03 -4.73 -2.22
C LEU A 166 -0.31 -5.25 -3.46
N VAL A 167 0.86 -5.84 -3.27
CA VAL A 167 1.70 -6.40 -4.35
C VAL A 167 1.63 -7.91 -4.26
N LEU A 168 1.17 -8.56 -5.32
CA LEU A 168 0.85 -9.98 -5.35
C LEU A 168 1.38 -10.66 -6.61
N PRO A 169 1.77 -11.94 -6.55
CA PRO A 169 1.87 -12.78 -7.73
C PRO A 169 0.47 -12.99 -8.35
N ALA A 170 0.43 -13.25 -9.66
CA ALA A 170 -0.83 -13.36 -10.42
C ALA A 170 -1.78 -14.43 -9.87
N GLU A 171 -1.26 -15.57 -9.46
CA GLU A 171 -2.03 -16.69 -8.93
C GLU A 171 -2.74 -16.40 -7.61
N LEU A 172 -2.27 -15.40 -6.85
CA LEU A 172 -2.87 -14.98 -5.58
C LEU A 172 -3.94 -13.90 -5.74
N PHE A 173 -4.00 -13.27 -6.89
CA PHE A 173 -4.96 -12.18 -7.09
C PHE A 173 -6.40 -12.67 -7.13
N ARG A 174 -7.21 -12.11 -6.25
CA ARG A 174 -8.67 -12.25 -6.23
C ARG A 174 -9.25 -10.89 -5.88
N ALA A 175 -9.89 -10.24 -6.84
CA ALA A 175 -10.38 -8.86 -6.69
C ALA A 175 -11.27 -8.63 -5.44
N PRO A 176 -12.17 -9.57 -5.03
CA PRO A 176 -12.94 -9.43 -3.80
C PRO A 176 -12.10 -9.48 -2.52
N GLU A 177 -10.93 -10.11 -2.55
CA GLU A 177 -10.05 -10.29 -1.40
C GLU A 177 -9.18 -9.06 -1.11
N ILE A 178 -9.08 -8.13 -2.07
CA ILE A 178 -8.31 -6.90 -1.88
C ILE A 178 -8.99 -6.01 -0.84
N PRO A 179 -8.28 -5.57 0.21
CA PRO A 179 -8.85 -4.73 1.26
C PRO A 179 -9.45 -3.43 0.70
N ILE A 180 -10.48 -2.92 1.37
CA ILE A 180 -11.13 -1.67 0.97
C ILE A 180 -10.10 -0.53 1.02
N GLY A 181 -10.08 0.29 -0.03
CA GLY A 181 -9.17 1.42 -0.15
C GLY A 181 -7.78 1.06 -0.69
N TRP A 182 -7.42 -0.23 -0.74
CA TRP A 182 -6.16 -0.69 -1.28
C TRP A 182 -6.22 -0.88 -2.80
N GLY A 183 -5.17 -0.46 -3.50
CA GLY A 183 -4.89 -0.87 -4.86
C GLY A 183 -4.28 -2.26 -4.91
N ALA A 184 -4.25 -2.87 -6.10
CA ALA A 184 -3.58 -4.14 -6.33
C ALA A 184 -2.62 -4.02 -7.52
N LEU A 185 -1.37 -4.34 -7.26
CA LEU A 185 -0.30 -4.47 -8.24
C LEU A 185 0.02 -5.96 -8.38
N ILE A 186 -0.10 -6.45 -9.59
CA ILE A 186 0.03 -7.87 -9.87
C ILE A 186 1.27 -8.12 -10.71
N GLU A 187 2.08 -9.08 -10.27
CA GLU A 187 3.26 -9.50 -11.00
C GLU A 187 2.88 -10.14 -12.34
N SER A 188 3.45 -9.63 -13.42
CA SER A 188 3.30 -10.15 -14.78
C SER A 188 4.59 -9.91 -15.57
N ASN A 189 5.21 -10.96 -16.09
CA ASN A 189 6.41 -10.87 -16.94
C ASN A 189 7.54 -10.02 -16.37
N ASP A 190 7.93 -10.26 -15.12
CA ASP A 190 8.95 -9.50 -14.39
C ASP A 190 8.64 -8.01 -14.18
N ASP A 191 7.39 -7.63 -14.29
CA ASP A 191 6.89 -6.28 -14.03
C ASP A 191 5.63 -6.30 -13.16
N LEU A 192 5.11 -5.12 -12.78
CA LEU A 192 3.86 -4.98 -12.04
C LEU A 192 2.81 -4.27 -12.88
N VAL A 193 1.62 -4.88 -12.95
CA VAL A 193 0.44 -4.31 -13.60
C VAL A 193 -0.54 -3.84 -12.53
N LEU A 194 -1.09 -2.63 -12.70
CA LEU A 194 -2.10 -2.09 -11.81
C LEU A 194 -3.48 -2.64 -12.17
N GLU A 195 -3.90 -3.70 -11.50
CA GLU A 195 -5.21 -4.34 -11.71
C GLU A 195 -6.35 -3.62 -10.97
N ARG A 196 -6.03 -2.99 -9.85
CA ARG A 196 -7.00 -2.24 -9.06
C ARG A 196 -6.42 -0.94 -8.55
N LYS A 197 -7.12 0.18 -8.83
CA LYS A 197 -6.73 1.50 -8.34
C LYS A 197 -7.00 1.62 -6.84
N PRO A 198 -6.11 2.26 -6.06
CA PRO A 198 -6.35 2.57 -4.65
C PRO A 198 -7.38 3.70 -4.53
N ILE A 199 -7.94 3.84 -3.32
CA ILE A 199 -8.70 5.03 -2.93
C ILE A 199 -7.73 6.03 -2.31
N TRP A 200 -7.92 7.30 -2.62
CA TRP A 200 -7.17 8.39 -1.99
C TRP A 200 -7.59 8.59 -0.53
N HIS A 201 -6.60 8.76 0.34
CA HIS A 201 -6.79 9.11 1.75
C HIS A 201 -6.10 10.44 2.04
N GLU A 202 -6.85 11.38 2.62
CA GLU A 202 -6.29 12.65 3.05
C GLU A 202 -5.29 12.42 4.19
N THR A 203 -4.10 13.02 4.05
CA THR A 203 -3.07 13.07 5.09
C THR A 203 -2.70 14.53 5.36
N ASP A 204 -2.39 14.85 6.61
CA ASP A 204 -1.91 16.20 6.94
C ASP A 204 -0.44 16.40 6.53
N PRO A 205 -0.01 17.66 6.28
CA PRO A 205 1.35 17.98 5.86
C PRO A 205 2.42 17.53 6.87
N GLU A 206 2.13 17.58 8.16
CA GLU A 206 3.05 17.11 9.20
C GLU A 206 3.29 15.62 9.08
N ASN A 207 2.23 14.83 8.83
CA ASN A 207 2.37 13.39 8.62
C ASN A 207 3.18 13.08 7.35
N GLN A 208 2.99 13.85 6.26
CA GLN A 208 3.77 13.70 5.03
C GLN A 208 5.26 13.98 5.26
N THR A 209 5.59 15.02 6.04
CA THR A 209 6.98 15.33 6.42
C THR A 209 7.59 14.21 7.27
N ARG A 210 6.86 13.73 8.27
CA ARG A 210 7.30 12.59 9.09
C ARG A 210 7.47 11.31 8.27
N PHE A 211 6.61 11.12 7.27
CA PHE A 211 6.70 9.96 6.37
C PHE A 211 8.00 10.02 5.53
N LEU A 212 8.30 11.18 4.96
CA LEU A 212 9.56 11.41 4.22
C LEU A 212 10.79 11.21 5.11
N GLU A 213 10.76 11.71 6.35
CA GLU A 213 11.83 11.49 7.33
C GLU A 213 12.05 10.00 7.61
N ARG A 214 10.98 9.21 7.72
CA ARG A 214 11.07 7.75 7.91
C ARG A 214 11.69 7.05 6.71
N ILE A 215 11.35 7.46 5.49
CA ILE A 215 11.98 6.98 4.25
C ILE A 215 13.47 7.31 4.27
N ALA A 216 13.85 8.56 4.55
CA ALA A 216 15.24 9.00 4.58
C ALA A 216 16.06 8.20 5.61
N ARG A 217 15.54 8.01 6.83
CA ARG A 217 16.20 7.18 7.87
C ARG A 217 16.35 5.72 7.45
N ALA A 218 15.36 5.13 6.76
CA ALA A 218 15.44 3.77 6.26
C ALA A 218 16.48 3.64 5.14
N GLY A 219 16.51 4.60 4.21
CA GLY A 219 17.51 4.70 3.15
C GLY A 219 18.93 4.83 3.70
N THR A 220 19.13 5.71 4.68
CA THR A 220 20.44 5.88 5.36
C THR A 220 20.90 4.58 6.03
N ARG A 221 19.99 3.85 6.71
CA ARG A 221 20.34 2.55 7.30
C ARG A 221 20.76 1.53 6.24
N THR A 222 20.09 1.52 5.09
CA THR A 222 20.45 0.63 3.97
C THR A 222 21.81 1.01 3.39
N LEU A 223 22.08 2.30 3.20
CA LEU A 223 23.36 2.82 2.74
C LEU A 223 24.50 2.47 3.71
N ASN A 224 24.29 2.69 5.02
CA ASN A 224 25.29 2.34 6.04
C ASN A 224 25.63 0.85 5.99
N ARG A 225 24.62 -0.03 5.85
CA ARG A 225 24.86 -1.47 5.70
C ARG A 225 25.65 -1.81 4.44
N SER A 226 25.35 -1.18 3.31
CA SER A 226 26.06 -1.40 2.05
C SER A 226 27.52 -0.94 2.09
N LEU A 227 27.80 0.08 2.91
CA LEU A 227 29.14 0.65 3.11
C LEU A 227 29.87 0.00 4.33
N ASN A 228 29.26 -0.98 4.99
CA ASN A 228 29.77 -1.58 6.25
C ASN A 228 30.05 -0.55 7.36
N ILE A 229 29.28 0.54 7.43
CA ILE A 229 29.37 1.55 8.48
C ILE A 229 28.56 1.06 9.68
N GLY A 230 29.25 0.71 10.79
CA GLY A 230 28.61 0.39 12.08
C GLY A 230 28.09 1.64 12.78
N PHE A 231 27.01 1.52 13.53
CA PHE A 231 26.44 2.62 14.32
C PHE A 231 27.41 3.12 15.41
N GLU A 232 28.36 2.31 15.82
CA GLU A 232 29.38 2.63 16.82
C GLU A 232 30.35 3.74 16.37
N ASN A 233 30.43 3.97 15.06
CA ASN A 233 31.30 5.01 14.48
C ASN A 233 30.62 6.36 14.28
N VAL A 234 29.33 6.47 14.58
CA VAL A 234 28.60 7.74 14.54
C VAL A 234 28.54 8.31 15.96
N THR A 235 29.63 8.94 16.38
CA THR A 235 29.66 9.72 17.62
C THR A 235 28.59 10.81 17.53
N SER A 236 27.67 10.83 18.48
CA SER A 236 26.74 11.95 18.65
C SER A 236 27.55 13.25 18.77
N PRO A 237 27.24 14.30 17.98
CA PRO A 237 27.85 15.61 18.24
C PRO A 237 27.54 15.99 19.69
N GLY A 238 28.59 16.26 20.45
CA GLY A 238 28.49 16.59 21.88
C GLY A 238 27.47 17.72 22.08
N ARG A 239 26.60 17.52 23.04
CA ARG A 239 25.76 18.61 23.58
C ARG A 239 26.69 19.63 24.20
N HIS A 240 26.85 20.77 23.54
CA HIS A 240 27.33 22.01 24.13
C HIS A 240 26.16 22.85 24.59
#